data_c0435f5611bff0a436848591acd59ab0
#
_entry.id   c0435f5611bff0a436848591acd59ab0
#
_cell.length_a   1.000
_cell.length_b   1.000
_cell.length_c   1.000
_cell.angle_alpha   90.00
_cell.angle_beta   90.00
_cell.angle_gamma   90.00
#
_symmetry.space_group_name_H-M   'P 1'
#
loop_
_entity.id
_entity.type
_entity.pdbx_description
1 polymer ?
#
loop_
_entity_poly.entity_id
_entity_poly.type
_entity_poly.pdbx_seq_one_letter_code
_entity_poly.pdbx_strand_id
1 'polypeptide(L)'
;MPHPLDPRTADEIRRAAAVVRHDRGVGDGWRFASIELKEPAKADLPALENGERASREALVVCWNRADGQAYRATISLSGDEVTSWEHLPGQQPNMTVDEWHECDEMLRAHPALAQALARRGITDMSRVLTDMWAYGDALVPDRYRGRRLGWCDVWYRSGEQANPYAHHVTGLHPVVDLNTMTLLERKKSL
;
A
#
# COMPACT_ATOMS: atom_id res chain seq x y z
N MET A 1 -24.39 8.19 20.06
CA MET A 1 -23.94 7.57 18.81
C MET A 1 -22.80 8.42 18.28
N PRO A 2 -21.80 7.84 17.60
CA PRO A 2 -20.74 8.63 16.98
C PRO A 2 -21.33 9.54 15.89
N HIS A 3 -20.72 10.71 15.71
CA HIS A 3 -21.07 11.62 14.63
C HIS A 3 -20.77 10.96 13.27
N PRO A 4 -21.57 11.19 12.20
CA PRO A 4 -21.32 10.59 10.88
C PRO A 4 -19.91 10.81 10.33
N LEU A 5 -19.28 11.93 10.65
CA LEU A 5 -17.91 12.28 10.23
C LEU A 5 -16.83 11.89 11.26
N ASP A 6 -17.19 11.26 12.39
CA ASP A 6 -16.18 10.78 13.34
C ASP A 6 -15.24 9.76 12.65
N PRO A 7 -13.93 9.77 12.96
CA PRO A 7 -13.01 8.77 12.47
C PRO A 7 -13.47 7.35 12.75
N ARG A 8 -13.03 6.39 11.94
CA ARG A 8 -13.31 4.97 12.17
C ARG A 8 -12.67 4.50 13.48
N THR A 9 -13.45 3.78 14.25
CA THR A 9 -12.92 3.02 15.39
C THR A 9 -12.17 1.77 14.89
N ALA A 10 -11.29 1.23 15.73
CA ALA A 10 -10.61 -0.03 15.41
C ALA A 10 -11.58 -1.19 15.17
N ASP A 11 -12.73 -1.21 15.86
CA ASP A 11 -13.75 -2.24 15.69
C ASP A 11 -14.49 -2.10 14.35
N GLU A 12 -14.81 -0.87 13.92
CA GLU A 12 -15.40 -0.64 12.60
C GLU A 12 -14.45 -1.04 11.48
N ILE A 13 -13.13 -0.81 11.63
CA ILE A 13 -12.11 -1.24 10.65
C ILE A 13 -12.06 -2.77 10.58
N ARG A 14 -11.99 -3.46 11.73
CA ARG A 14 -11.98 -4.94 11.77
C ARG A 14 -13.26 -5.52 11.19
N ARG A 15 -14.41 -4.92 11.49
CA ARG A 15 -15.71 -5.34 10.99
C ARG A 15 -15.81 -5.18 9.48
N ALA A 16 -15.40 -4.03 8.92
CA ALA A 16 -15.36 -3.81 7.47
C ALA A 16 -14.47 -4.86 6.77
N ALA A 17 -13.28 -5.14 7.31
CA ALA A 17 -12.40 -6.17 6.79
C ALA A 17 -13.03 -7.57 6.84
N ALA A 18 -13.71 -7.91 7.93
CA ALA A 18 -14.36 -9.21 8.09
C ALA A 18 -15.50 -9.39 7.08
N VAL A 19 -16.34 -8.36 6.87
CA VAL A 19 -17.42 -8.36 5.89
C VAL A 19 -16.89 -8.60 4.48
N VAL A 20 -15.85 -7.86 4.06
CA VAL A 20 -15.24 -8.04 2.74
C VAL A 20 -14.67 -9.45 2.57
N ARG A 21 -14.00 -9.98 3.60
CA ARG A 21 -13.47 -11.35 3.57
C ARG A 21 -14.58 -12.38 3.38
N HIS A 22 -15.66 -12.22 4.11
CA HIS A 22 -16.79 -13.15 4.07
C HIS A 22 -17.55 -13.08 2.73
N ASP A 23 -17.94 -11.85 2.32
CA ASP A 23 -18.84 -11.67 1.18
C ASP A 23 -18.16 -11.81 -0.19
N ARG A 24 -16.83 -11.58 -0.25
CA ARG A 24 -16.06 -11.56 -1.50
C ARG A 24 -14.93 -12.58 -1.55
N GLY A 25 -14.81 -13.43 -0.56
CA GLY A 25 -13.78 -14.45 -0.51
C GLY A 25 -12.35 -13.87 -0.43
N VAL A 26 -12.19 -12.69 0.18
CA VAL A 26 -10.91 -12.02 0.34
C VAL A 26 -10.10 -12.73 1.43
N GLY A 27 -9.23 -13.64 1.01
CA GLY A 27 -8.38 -14.45 1.88
C GLY A 27 -6.97 -13.89 2.05
N ASP A 28 -6.03 -14.75 2.48
CA ASP A 28 -4.65 -14.38 2.83
C ASP A 28 -3.81 -13.88 1.63
N GLY A 29 -4.20 -14.23 0.41
CA GLY A 29 -3.58 -13.72 -0.82
C GLY A 29 -3.93 -12.28 -1.16
N TRP A 30 -4.79 -11.63 -0.36
CA TRP A 30 -5.21 -10.26 -0.59
C TRP A 30 -4.54 -9.29 0.38
N ARG A 31 -4.38 -8.05 -0.08
CA ARG A 31 -3.89 -6.94 0.74
C ARG A 31 -4.94 -5.84 0.81
N PHE A 32 -5.14 -5.30 2.01
CA PHE A 32 -5.97 -4.12 2.22
C PHE A 32 -5.09 -2.87 2.10
N ALA A 33 -5.33 -2.07 1.07
CA ALA A 33 -4.59 -0.82 0.87
C ALA A 33 -5.14 0.29 1.76
N SER A 34 -6.48 0.37 1.89
CA SER A 34 -7.11 1.30 2.83
C SER A 34 -8.48 0.80 3.29
N ILE A 35 -8.87 1.22 4.50
CA ILE A 35 -10.22 1.09 5.06
C ILE A 35 -10.58 2.45 5.65
N GLU A 36 -11.40 3.21 4.94
CA GLU A 36 -11.66 4.61 5.23
C GLU A 36 -13.14 4.85 5.55
N LEU A 37 -13.43 6.01 6.14
CA LEU A 37 -14.80 6.49 6.24
C LEU A 37 -15.29 6.80 4.83
N LYS A 38 -16.41 6.24 4.42
CA LYS A 38 -17.16 6.77 3.31
C LYS A 38 -18.03 7.91 3.85
N GLU A 39 -17.58 9.13 3.61
CA GLU A 39 -18.29 10.30 4.05
C GLU A 39 -19.65 10.40 3.35
N PRO A 40 -20.70 10.87 4.06
CA PRO A 40 -21.98 11.21 3.43
C PRO A 40 -21.80 12.35 2.41
N ALA A 41 -22.71 12.45 1.47
CA ALA A 41 -22.67 13.56 0.51
C ALA A 41 -22.82 14.91 1.24
N LYS A 42 -22.10 15.93 0.77
CA LYS A 42 -22.15 17.28 1.39
C LYS A 42 -23.56 17.85 1.49
N ALA A 43 -24.44 17.50 0.56
CA ALA A 43 -25.84 17.91 0.57
C ALA A 43 -26.63 17.33 1.74
N ASP A 44 -26.20 16.19 2.30
CA ASP A 44 -26.89 15.49 3.39
C ASP A 44 -26.45 15.97 4.77
N LEU A 45 -25.31 16.69 4.86
CA LEU A 45 -24.75 17.13 6.13
C LEU A 45 -25.71 17.97 6.98
N PRO A 46 -26.48 18.95 6.43
CA PRO A 46 -27.42 19.74 7.23
C PRO A 46 -28.52 18.88 7.87
N ALA A 47 -29.01 17.85 7.18
CA ALA A 47 -30.02 16.92 7.72
C ALA A 47 -29.42 16.08 8.88
N LEU A 48 -28.16 15.65 8.74
CA LEU A 48 -27.44 14.91 9.78
C LEU A 48 -27.15 15.76 11.01
N GLU A 49 -26.79 17.03 10.85
CA GLU A 49 -26.62 17.99 11.94
C GLU A 49 -27.94 18.23 12.69
N ASN A 50 -29.07 18.15 12.01
CA ASN A 50 -30.40 18.24 12.61
C ASN A 50 -30.91 16.93 13.25
N GLY A 51 -30.06 15.90 13.32
CA GLY A 51 -30.34 14.67 14.04
C GLY A 51 -30.89 13.52 13.19
N GLU A 52 -30.91 13.66 11.86
CA GLU A 52 -31.19 12.52 10.97
C GLU A 52 -30.08 11.48 11.07
N ARG A 53 -30.44 10.21 10.94
CA ARG A 53 -29.49 9.10 11.03
C ARG A 53 -28.89 8.80 9.67
N ALA A 54 -27.59 9.03 9.50
CA ALA A 54 -26.86 8.44 8.39
C ALA A 54 -26.48 6.99 8.69
N SER A 55 -26.58 6.15 7.68
CA SER A 55 -25.87 4.87 7.68
C SER A 55 -24.37 5.11 7.68
N ARG A 56 -23.64 4.55 8.64
CA ARG A 56 -22.17 4.59 8.60
C ARG A 56 -21.66 3.57 7.62
N GLU A 57 -20.91 4.03 6.64
CA GLU A 57 -20.32 3.20 5.60
C GLU A 57 -18.79 3.27 5.64
N ALA A 58 -18.14 2.19 5.27
CA ALA A 58 -16.70 2.15 5.03
C ALA A 58 -16.41 2.03 3.54
N LEU A 59 -15.36 2.73 3.09
CA LEU A 59 -14.75 2.55 1.78
C LEU A 59 -13.50 1.70 1.96
N VAL A 60 -13.42 0.58 1.25
CA VAL A 60 -12.29 -0.35 1.30
C VAL A 60 -11.65 -0.44 -0.06
N VAL A 61 -10.33 -0.30 -0.11
CA VAL A 61 -9.53 -0.63 -1.30
C VAL A 61 -8.67 -1.83 -0.97
N CYS A 62 -8.76 -2.88 -1.77
CA CYS A 62 -7.94 -4.07 -1.63
C CYS A 62 -7.48 -4.57 -3.00
N TRP A 63 -6.44 -5.41 -3.01
CA TRP A 63 -5.92 -5.99 -4.23
C TRP A 63 -5.50 -7.44 -4.00
N ASN A 64 -5.58 -8.24 -5.08
CA ASN A 64 -5.23 -9.65 -5.06
C ASN A 64 -3.76 -9.83 -5.48
N ARG A 65 -2.96 -10.45 -4.64
CA ARG A 65 -1.54 -10.72 -4.90
C ARG A 65 -1.31 -11.67 -6.08
N ALA A 66 -2.25 -12.58 -6.35
CA ALA A 66 -2.08 -13.57 -7.40
C ALA A 66 -2.10 -12.98 -8.82
N ASP A 67 -2.92 -11.94 -9.03
CA ASP A 67 -3.13 -11.34 -10.35
C ASP A 67 -2.89 -9.82 -10.40
N GLY A 68 -2.65 -9.18 -9.24
CA GLY A 68 -2.42 -7.74 -9.12
C GLY A 68 -3.68 -6.89 -9.32
N GLN A 69 -4.87 -7.49 -9.39
CA GLN A 69 -6.11 -6.76 -9.63
C GLN A 69 -6.59 -6.05 -8.37
N ALA A 70 -6.97 -4.79 -8.52
CA ALA A 70 -7.45 -3.95 -7.43
C ALA A 70 -8.97 -3.81 -7.46
N TYR A 71 -9.56 -3.68 -6.28
CA TYR A 71 -11.01 -3.55 -6.08
C TYR A 71 -11.32 -2.47 -5.04
N ARG A 72 -12.45 -1.82 -5.25
CA ARG A 72 -13.03 -0.88 -4.30
C ARG A 72 -14.38 -1.41 -3.82
N ALA A 73 -14.58 -1.43 -2.51
CA ALA A 73 -15.82 -1.86 -1.90
C ALA A 73 -16.44 -0.74 -1.06
N THR A 74 -17.77 -0.66 -1.05
CA THR A 74 -18.52 0.06 -0.03
C THR A 74 -19.16 -0.95 0.90
N ILE A 75 -19.01 -0.74 2.21
CA ILE A 75 -19.52 -1.63 3.24
C ILE A 75 -20.49 -0.87 4.13
N SER A 76 -21.73 -1.37 4.25
CA SER A 76 -22.66 -0.93 5.28
C SER A 76 -22.25 -1.52 6.62
N LEU A 77 -21.83 -0.65 7.56
CA LEU A 77 -21.47 -1.10 8.91
C LEU A 77 -22.69 -1.39 9.79
N SER A 78 -23.87 -0.90 9.43
CA SER A 78 -25.11 -1.23 10.13
C SER A 78 -25.74 -2.52 9.65
N GLY A 79 -25.56 -2.84 8.36
CA GLY A 79 -26.08 -4.05 7.72
C GLY A 79 -25.11 -5.23 7.69
N ASP A 80 -23.81 -5.01 7.98
CA ASP A 80 -22.75 -6.01 7.83
C ASP A 80 -22.69 -6.64 6.44
N GLU A 81 -22.78 -5.81 5.41
CA GLU A 81 -22.83 -6.27 4.03
C GLU A 81 -21.99 -5.40 3.08
N VAL A 82 -21.50 -5.98 2.00
CA VAL A 82 -20.88 -5.25 0.88
C VAL A 82 -21.98 -4.72 -0.02
N THR A 83 -22.20 -3.40 0.01
CA THR A 83 -23.22 -2.72 -0.82
C THR A 83 -22.72 -2.38 -2.23
N SER A 84 -21.40 -2.31 -2.43
CA SER A 84 -20.77 -2.11 -3.75
C SER A 84 -19.45 -2.85 -3.82
N TRP A 85 -19.16 -3.44 -4.97
CA TRP A 85 -17.89 -4.09 -5.29
C TRP A 85 -17.50 -3.75 -6.72
N GLU A 86 -16.42 -2.99 -6.88
CA GLU A 86 -15.98 -2.46 -8.16
C GLU A 86 -14.56 -2.92 -8.45
N HIS A 87 -14.35 -3.51 -9.62
CA HIS A 87 -13.02 -3.78 -10.15
C HIS A 87 -12.40 -2.49 -10.69
N LEU A 88 -11.13 -2.25 -10.41
CA LEU A 88 -10.38 -1.06 -10.81
C LEU A 88 -9.30 -1.44 -11.85
N PRO A 89 -9.68 -1.65 -13.13
CA PRO A 89 -8.74 -2.12 -14.14
C PRO A 89 -7.62 -1.10 -14.38
N GLY A 90 -6.38 -1.58 -14.42
CA GLY A 90 -5.20 -0.76 -14.69
C GLY A 90 -4.84 0.23 -13.57
N GLN A 91 -5.52 0.17 -12.42
CA GLN A 91 -5.20 1.01 -11.26
C GLN A 91 -4.39 0.22 -10.25
N GLN A 92 -3.38 0.89 -9.68
CA GLN A 92 -2.52 0.34 -8.64
C GLN A 92 -2.77 1.14 -7.35
N PRO A 93 -3.20 0.51 -6.25
CA PRO A 93 -3.29 1.19 -4.98
C PRO A 93 -1.91 1.55 -4.45
N ASN A 94 -1.85 2.48 -3.50
CA ASN A 94 -0.61 2.80 -2.80
C ASN A 94 0.02 1.55 -2.18
N MET A 95 1.32 1.65 -1.90
CA MET A 95 2.08 0.64 -1.18
C MET A 95 1.44 0.37 0.17
N THR A 96 1.19 -0.90 0.49
CA THR A 96 0.74 -1.29 1.82
C THR A 96 1.94 -1.40 2.78
N VAL A 97 1.69 -1.30 4.08
CA VAL A 97 2.75 -1.43 5.10
C VAL A 97 3.40 -2.81 5.02
N ASP A 98 2.62 -3.85 4.79
CA ASP A 98 3.13 -5.22 4.64
C ASP A 98 4.07 -5.34 3.43
N GLU A 99 3.68 -4.79 2.27
CA GLU A 99 4.52 -4.77 1.06
C GLU A 99 5.83 -4.04 1.32
N TRP A 100 5.77 -2.93 2.04
CA TRP A 100 6.96 -2.14 2.36
C TRP A 100 7.94 -2.97 3.19
N HIS A 101 7.47 -3.63 4.25
CA HIS A 101 8.31 -4.49 5.09
C HIS A 101 8.87 -5.69 4.33
N GLU A 102 8.05 -6.41 3.57
CA GLU A 102 8.48 -7.54 2.76
C GLU A 102 9.56 -7.13 1.75
N CYS A 103 9.41 -5.95 1.12
CA CYS A 103 10.41 -5.41 0.20
C CYS A 103 11.71 -5.03 0.90
N ASP A 104 11.64 -4.34 2.06
CA ASP A 104 12.82 -3.94 2.82
C ASP A 104 13.64 -5.18 3.23
N GLU A 105 12.98 -6.20 3.79
CA GLU A 105 13.63 -7.45 4.17
C GLU A 105 14.28 -8.14 2.97
N MET A 106 13.53 -8.31 1.88
CA MET A 106 14.03 -8.95 0.66
C MET A 106 15.21 -8.19 0.07
N LEU A 107 15.11 -6.86 -0.08
CA LEU A 107 16.16 -6.06 -0.68
C LEU A 107 17.43 -6.03 0.17
N ARG A 108 17.30 -5.87 1.49
CA ARG A 108 18.47 -5.84 2.39
C ARG A 108 19.19 -7.20 2.46
N ALA A 109 18.45 -8.29 2.27
CA ALA A 109 19.03 -9.64 2.16
C ALA A 109 19.61 -9.94 0.76
N HIS A 110 19.31 -9.12 -0.26
CA HIS A 110 19.63 -9.45 -1.65
C HIS A 110 21.12 -9.20 -1.98
N PRO A 111 21.89 -10.21 -2.45
CA PRO A 111 23.33 -10.08 -2.71
C PRO A 111 23.68 -8.96 -3.70
N ALA A 112 22.84 -8.74 -4.72
CA ALA A 112 23.09 -7.70 -5.71
C ALA A 112 23.00 -6.28 -5.13
N LEU A 113 22.13 -6.04 -4.14
CA LEU A 113 22.09 -4.75 -3.44
C LEU A 113 23.33 -4.59 -2.57
N ALA A 114 23.65 -5.59 -1.77
CA ALA A 114 24.84 -5.57 -0.90
C ALA A 114 26.12 -5.30 -1.70
N GLN A 115 26.32 -5.98 -2.85
CA GLN A 115 27.46 -5.75 -3.73
C GLN A 115 27.48 -4.33 -4.33
N ALA A 116 26.31 -3.79 -4.69
CA ALA A 116 26.22 -2.43 -5.25
C ALA A 116 26.57 -1.39 -4.20
N LEU A 117 26.18 -1.59 -2.95
CA LEU A 117 26.48 -0.71 -1.81
C LEU A 117 27.96 -0.84 -1.40
N ALA A 118 28.51 -2.06 -1.35
CA ALA A 118 29.92 -2.30 -1.04
C ALA A 118 30.87 -1.56 -2.01
N ARG A 119 30.53 -1.49 -3.32
CA ARG A 119 31.29 -0.69 -4.30
C ARG A 119 31.26 0.82 -4.03
N ARG A 120 30.38 1.28 -3.16
CA ARG A 120 30.22 2.67 -2.70
C ARG A 120 30.77 2.88 -1.28
N GLY A 121 31.44 1.84 -0.71
CA GLY A 121 31.97 1.90 0.64
C GLY A 121 30.94 1.62 1.74
N ILE A 122 29.72 1.23 1.39
CA ILE A 122 28.65 0.93 2.34
C ILE A 122 28.59 -0.60 2.51
N THR A 123 29.06 -1.11 3.64
CA THR A 123 29.11 -2.54 3.94
C THR A 123 28.20 -2.96 5.08
N ASP A 124 27.78 -2.02 5.92
CA ASP A 124 26.87 -2.27 7.04
C ASP A 124 25.42 -2.12 6.62
N MET A 125 24.78 -3.25 6.29
CA MET A 125 23.38 -3.29 5.86
C MET A 125 22.38 -2.89 6.97
N SER A 126 22.78 -2.90 8.24
CA SER A 126 21.92 -2.46 9.35
C SER A 126 21.63 -0.95 9.31
N ARG A 127 22.48 -0.19 8.63
CA ARG A 127 22.36 1.26 8.43
C ARG A 127 21.68 1.65 7.12
N VAL A 128 21.30 0.67 6.30
CA VAL A 128 20.63 0.89 5.02
C VAL A 128 19.13 0.93 5.25
N LEU A 129 18.47 1.94 4.68
CA LEU A 129 17.02 2.04 4.55
C LEU A 129 16.66 1.90 3.07
N THR A 130 15.73 1.01 2.79
CA THR A 130 15.13 0.87 1.47
C THR A 130 13.71 1.45 1.52
N ASP A 131 13.52 2.59 0.89
CA ASP A 131 12.26 3.32 0.91
C ASP A 131 11.48 3.04 -0.38
N MET A 132 10.43 2.23 -0.25
CA MET A 132 9.68 1.69 -1.37
C MET A 132 8.46 2.54 -1.70
N TRP A 133 8.23 2.73 -3.00
CA TRP A 133 7.10 3.48 -3.56
C TRP A 133 6.38 2.65 -4.63
N ALA A 134 5.06 2.72 -4.67
CA ALA A 134 4.30 2.10 -5.74
C ALA A 134 4.64 2.76 -7.08
N TYR A 135 4.86 1.96 -8.11
CA TYR A 135 5.09 2.43 -9.47
C TYR A 135 3.75 2.85 -10.08
N GLY A 136 3.62 4.09 -10.51
CA GLY A 136 2.42 4.54 -11.23
C GLY A 136 2.38 3.94 -12.65
N ASP A 137 1.21 3.51 -13.08
CA ASP A 137 1.00 2.80 -14.36
C ASP A 137 1.56 3.56 -15.58
N ALA A 138 1.47 4.89 -15.57
CA ALA A 138 1.99 5.73 -16.64
C ALA A 138 3.52 5.66 -16.82
N LEU A 139 4.25 5.23 -15.80
CA LEU A 139 5.70 5.16 -15.78
C LEU A 139 6.24 3.73 -15.92
N VAL A 140 5.36 2.73 -15.91
CA VAL A 140 5.75 1.32 -16.03
C VAL A 140 6.26 1.06 -17.44
N PRO A 141 7.49 0.53 -17.61
CA PRO A 141 7.98 0.11 -18.92
C PRO A 141 7.07 -0.95 -19.55
N ASP A 142 6.90 -0.92 -20.88
CA ASP A 142 5.97 -1.81 -21.59
C ASP A 142 6.18 -3.30 -21.27
N ARG A 143 7.44 -3.74 -21.08
CA ARG A 143 7.77 -5.12 -20.72
C ARG A 143 7.24 -5.57 -19.35
N TYR A 144 6.82 -4.65 -18.52
CA TYR A 144 6.27 -4.91 -17.18
C TYR A 144 4.82 -4.45 -17.05
N ARG A 145 4.19 -4.04 -18.15
CA ARG A 145 2.81 -3.58 -18.14
C ARG A 145 1.86 -4.64 -17.55
N GLY A 146 0.94 -4.21 -16.70
CA GLY A 146 0.01 -5.10 -16.01
C GLY A 146 0.59 -5.79 -14.75
N ARG A 147 1.85 -5.51 -14.39
CA ARG A 147 2.44 -5.98 -13.12
C ARG A 147 2.30 -4.91 -12.06
N ARG A 148 2.13 -5.33 -10.81
CA ARG A 148 2.28 -4.46 -9.66
C ARG A 148 3.76 -4.30 -9.33
N LEU A 149 4.29 -3.10 -9.53
CA LEU A 149 5.69 -2.81 -9.31
C LEU A 149 5.89 -1.81 -8.17
N GLY A 150 7.01 -1.96 -7.48
CA GLY A 150 7.58 -0.95 -6.59
C GLY A 150 8.94 -0.50 -7.09
N TRP A 151 9.28 0.76 -6.86
CA TRP A 151 10.62 1.28 -7.03
C TRP A 151 11.16 1.77 -5.69
N CYS A 152 12.46 1.73 -5.49
CA CYS A 152 13.08 1.96 -4.20
C CYS A 152 14.09 3.08 -4.27
N ASP A 153 14.01 4.02 -3.34
CA ASP A 153 15.12 4.86 -2.96
C ASP A 153 15.93 4.17 -1.85
N VAL A 154 17.24 4.21 -2.00
CA VAL A 154 18.16 3.64 -1.01
C VAL A 154 18.83 4.76 -0.24
N TRP A 155 18.80 4.66 1.08
CA TRP A 155 19.35 5.64 2.00
C TRP A 155 20.32 4.98 2.97
N TYR A 156 21.23 5.77 3.53
CA TYR A 156 22.25 5.29 4.45
C TYR A 156 22.38 6.23 5.67
N ARG A 157 22.39 5.64 6.86
CA ARG A 157 22.66 6.34 8.12
C ARG A 157 24.14 6.36 8.44
N SER A 158 24.68 7.53 8.80
CA SER A 158 26.08 7.66 9.25
C SER A 158 26.31 7.11 10.67
N GLY A 159 25.27 6.95 11.48
CA GLY A 159 25.31 6.42 12.84
C GLY A 159 23.95 5.88 13.28
N GLU A 160 23.89 5.15 14.38
CA GLU A 160 22.65 4.51 14.89
C GLU A 160 21.53 5.50 15.16
N GLN A 161 21.86 6.67 15.71
CA GLN A 161 20.91 7.74 16.04
C GLN A 161 20.77 8.78 14.94
N ALA A 162 21.44 8.58 13.79
CA ALA A 162 21.37 9.53 12.68
C ALA A 162 20.05 9.39 11.92
N ASN A 163 19.60 10.48 11.30
CA ASN A 163 18.44 10.47 10.42
C ASN A 163 18.68 9.48 9.26
N PRO A 164 17.80 8.49 9.07
CA PRO A 164 17.92 7.51 8.00
C PRO A 164 17.89 8.15 6.60
N TYR A 165 17.23 9.29 6.43
CA TYR A 165 17.10 10.01 5.17
C TYR A 165 18.20 11.05 4.92
N ALA A 166 19.28 11.06 5.72
CA ALA A 166 20.33 12.07 5.59
C ALA A 166 21.20 11.87 4.35
N HIS A 167 21.40 10.63 3.89
CA HIS A 167 22.31 10.32 2.79
C HIS A 167 21.65 9.41 1.75
N HIS A 168 21.15 10.00 0.67
CA HIS A 168 20.62 9.26 -0.47
C HIS A 168 21.76 8.58 -1.25
N VAL A 169 21.60 7.31 -1.53
CA VAL A 169 22.53 6.53 -2.36
C VAL A 169 22.17 6.71 -3.83
N THR A 170 22.71 7.77 -4.45
CA THR A 170 22.41 8.15 -5.83
C THR A 170 22.76 7.05 -6.84
N GLY A 171 21.97 6.97 -7.91
CA GLY A 171 22.18 6.02 -9.02
C GLY A 171 21.92 4.57 -8.66
N LEU A 172 21.13 4.32 -7.63
CA LEU A 172 20.75 2.99 -7.20
C LEU A 172 19.24 2.95 -6.87
N HIS A 173 18.44 2.56 -7.85
CA HIS A 173 16.98 2.49 -7.74
C HIS A 173 16.51 1.07 -8.08
N PRO A 174 16.45 0.16 -7.09
CA PRO A 174 15.87 -1.17 -7.29
C PRO A 174 14.41 -1.10 -7.75
N VAL A 175 14.03 -1.98 -8.66
CA VAL A 175 12.63 -2.18 -9.09
C VAL A 175 12.23 -3.59 -8.70
N VAL A 176 11.12 -3.72 -8.01
CA VAL A 176 10.63 -4.96 -7.43
C VAL A 176 9.27 -5.30 -8.01
N ASP A 177 9.07 -6.55 -8.40
CA ASP A 177 7.75 -7.11 -8.65
C ASP A 177 7.09 -7.43 -7.30
N LEU A 178 6.04 -6.70 -6.96
CA LEU A 178 5.35 -6.82 -5.67
C LEU A 178 4.44 -8.04 -5.58
N ASN A 179 4.08 -8.65 -6.71
CA ASN A 179 3.32 -9.89 -6.72
C ASN A 179 4.20 -11.08 -6.26
N THR A 180 5.45 -11.10 -6.73
CA THR A 180 6.39 -12.18 -6.49
C THR A 180 7.48 -11.85 -5.45
N MET A 181 7.57 -10.60 -5.01
CA MET A 181 8.65 -10.07 -4.16
C MET A 181 10.03 -10.38 -4.73
N THR A 182 10.23 -10.06 -6.00
CA THR A 182 11.50 -10.31 -6.69
C THR A 182 12.10 -9.04 -7.26
N LEU A 183 13.41 -8.89 -7.09
CA LEU A 183 14.17 -7.81 -7.71
C LEU A 183 14.23 -8.01 -9.23
N LEU A 184 13.67 -7.07 -10.00
CA LEU A 184 13.65 -7.13 -11.46
C LEU A 184 14.89 -6.51 -12.08
N GLU A 185 15.21 -5.28 -11.68
CA GLU A 185 16.36 -4.56 -12.20
C GLU A 185 16.82 -3.44 -11.25
N ARG A 186 18.04 -3.01 -11.47
CA ARG A 186 18.58 -1.79 -10.89
C ARG A 186 18.66 -0.75 -11.99
N LYS A 187 17.80 0.26 -11.95
CA LYS A 187 17.93 1.38 -12.87
C LYS A 187 19.24 2.09 -12.56
N LYS A 188 20.20 2.08 -13.50
CA LYS A 188 21.36 2.99 -13.43
C LYS A 188 20.86 4.36 -13.85
N SER A 189 21.06 5.38 -13.02
CA SER A 189 20.98 6.76 -13.51
C SER A 189 22.06 6.94 -14.58
N LEU A 190 21.69 7.57 -15.66
CA LEU A 190 22.62 8.01 -16.68
C LEU A 190 23.57 9.06 -16.12
#